data_04c27110bc2935e4cc90b292b5213c3a
#
_entry.id   04c27110bc2935e4cc90b292b5213c3a
#
_cell.length_a   1.000
_cell.length_b   1.000
_cell.length_c   1.000
_cell.angle_alpha   90.00
_cell.angle_beta   90.00
_cell.angle_gamma   90.00
#
_symmetry.space_group_name_H-M   'P 1'
#
loop_
_entity.id
_entity.type
_entity.pdbx_description
1 polymer ?
#
loop_
_entity_poly.entity_id
_entity_poly.type
_entity_poly.pdbx_seq_one_letter_code
_entity_poly.pdbx_strand_id
1 'polypeptide(L)'
;MTEQQRQLPTEIMKKAVRGISYIAHPLRLRILEYLDVNGSSSVSAITKALDEEQVAVSQSLRKMRDASLVKTKRRGIFIYYDICEEYPASVFTCLRKLYGFMTDDYQYLRDDCKRMLPADYTMMAANRIKLFANYDKMRILEYLTLNGPQSVSGIIDGIGCEQIKVSQYLKRLRDDGFVTACRQGGFIIYSITKGVHKTCIECIRKRYDSLADKSLF
;
A
#
# COMPACT_ATOMS: atom_id res chain seq x y z
N MET A 1 20.48 16.55 11.11
CA MET A 1 19.54 15.58 10.53
C MET A 1 18.16 16.22 10.57
N THR A 2 17.60 16.56 9.43
CA THR A 2 16.23 17.09 9.33
C THR A 2 15.26 15.99 9.76
N GLU A 3 14.13 16.33 10.38
CA GLU A 3 13.07 15.40 10.82
C GLU A 3 12.64 14.39 9.74
N GLN A 4 12.77 14.76 8.47
CA GLN A 4 12.48 13.92 7.30
C GLN A 4 13.43 12.71 7.10
N GLN A 5 14.55 12.63 7.81
CA GLN A 5 15.55 11.55 7.68
C GLN A 5 15.44 10.47 8.79
N ARG A 6 14.45 10.57 9.66
CA ARG A 6 14.26 9.61 10.75
C ARG A 6 13.38 8.44 10.32
N GLN A 7 13.74 7.22 10.76
CA GLN A 7 12.87 6.04 10.57
C GLN A 7 11.52 6.23 11.27
N LEU A 8 10.45 5.73 10.64
CA LEU A 8 9.12 5.74 11.25
C LEU A 8 9.11 4.95 12.57
N PRO A 9 8.38 5.42 13.59
CA PRO A 9 8.18 4.66 14.81
C PRO A 9 7.66 3.25 14.53
N THR A 10 8.11 2.27 15.33
CA THR A 10 7.76 0.86 15.15
C THR A 10 6.26 0.62 15.10
N GLU A 11 5.50 1.25 15.97
CA GLU A 11 4.04 1.08 16.04
C GLU A 11 3.33 1.65 14.80
N ILE A 12 3.83 2.76 14.27
CA ILE A 12 3.32 3.34 13.01
C ILE A 12 3.58 2.39 11.84
N MET A 13 4.80 1.85 11.74
CA MET A 13 5.13 0.88 10.69
C MET A 13 4.30 -0.40 10.82
N LYS A 14 4.10 -0.92 12.02
CA LYS A 14 3.21 -2.08 12.25
C LYS A 14 1.76 -1.78 11.87
N LYS A 15 1.25 -0.60 12.21
CA LYS A 15 -0.12 -0.16 11.84
C LYS A 15 -0.25 -0.06 10.31
N ALA A 16 0.74 0.53 9.64
CA ALA A 16 0.77 0.63 8.18
C ALA A 16 0.79 -0.75 7.50
N VAL A 17 1.68 -1.65 7.94
CA VAL A 17 1.79 -3.02 7.42
C VAL A 17 0.48 -3.80 7.62
N ARG A 18 -0.17 -3.65 8.77
CA ARG A 18 -1.49 -4.26 9.04
C ARG A 18 -2.54 -3.72 8.06
N GLY A 19 -2.62 -2.41 7.86
CA GLY A 19 -3.52 -1.78 6.89
C GLY A 19 -3.26 -2.32 5.48
N ILE A 20 -2.00 -2.38 5.05
CA ILE A 20 -1.59 -2.93 3.76
C ILE A 20 -2.04 -4.39 3.61
N SER A 21 -1.94 -5.23 4.65
CA SER A 21 -2.36 -6.63 4.61
C SER A 21 -3.85 -6.80 4.35
N TYR A 22 -4.68 -5.86 4.80
CA TYR A 22 -6.11 -5.89 4.53
C TYR A 22 -6.45 -5.54 3.07
N ILE A 23 -5.75 -4.58 2.47
CA ILE A 23 -5.99 -4.18 1.07
C ILE A 23 -5.30 -5.10 0.05
N ALA A 24 -4.33 -5.89 0.48
CA ALA A 24 -3.60 -6.85 -0.35
C ALA A 24 -4.43 -8.10 -0.69
N HIS A 25 -5.69 -7.91 -1.05
CA HIS A 25 -6.63 -8.95 -1.46
C HIS A 25 -7.46 -8.43 -2.64
N PRO A 26 -7.51 -9.14 -3.77
CA PRO A 26 -8.13 -8.65 -4.99
C PRO A 26 -9.55 -8.09 -4.79
N LEU A 27 -10.46 -8.88 -4.23
CA LEU A 27 -11.84 -8.45 -4.01
C LEU A 27 -11.93 -7.23 -3.07
N ARG A 28 -11.15 -7.20 -1.99
CA ARG A 28 -11.17 -6.06 -1.06
C ARG A 28 -10.64 -4.79 -1.71
N LEU A 29 -9.60 -4.91 -2.53
CA LEU A 29 -9.06 -3.78 -3.28
C LEU A 29 -10.09 -3.25 -4.28
N ARG A 30 -10.78 -4.14 -5.01
CA ARG A 30 -11.87 -3.77 -5.93
C ARG A 30 -13.06 -3.11 -5.22
N ILE A 31 -13.46 -3.62 -4.05
CA ILE A 31 -14.55 -3.02 -3.25
C ILE A 31 -14.17 -1.59 -2.81
N LEU A 32 -12.95 -1.40 -2.31
CA LEU A 32 -12.47 -0.08 -1.89
C LEU A 32 -12.37 0.88 -3.08
N GLU A 33 -11.89 0.40 -4.22
CA GLU A 33 -11.86 1.19 -5.45
C GLU A 33 -13.26 1.59 -5.93
N TYR A 34 -14.21 0.64 -5.88
CA TYR A 34 -15.60 0.94 -6.21
C TYR A 34 -16.18 2.03 -5.32
N LEU A 35 -15.92 1.95 -4.01
CA LEU A 35 -16.35 2.98 -3.06
C LEU A 35 -15.64 4.33 -3.28
N ASP A 36 -14.37 4.33 -3.70
CA ASP A 36 -13.64 5.56 -4.04
C ASP A 36 -14.23 6.26 -5.28
N VAL A 37 -14.70 5.48 -6.24
CA VAL A 37 -15.30 6.01 -7.48
C VAL A 37 -16.75 6.45 -7.29
N ASN A 38 -17.55 5.61 -6.63
CA ASN A 38 -19.02 5.75 -6.59
C ASN A 38 -19.54 6.28 -5.23
N GLY A 39 -18.66 6.41 -4.23
CA GLY A 39 -19.04 6.83 -2.88
C GLY A 39 -19.82 5.78 -2.12
N SER A 40 -20.57 6.23 -1.12
CA SER A 40 -21.32 5.40 -0.19
C SER A 40 -22.30 4.46 -0.90
N SER A 41 -22.16 3.14 -0.72
CA SER A 41 -22.89 2.11 -1.47
C SER A 41 -23.36 0.96 -0.61
N SER A 42 -24.48 0.31 -1.00
CA SER A 42 -25.01 -0.89 -0.35
C SER A 42 -24.28 -2.16 -0.81
N VAL A 43 -24.38 -3.24 -0.03
CA VAL A 43 -23.83 -4.55 -0.41
C VAL A 43 -24.33 -4.99 -1.78
N SER A 44 -25.64 -4.87 -2.03
CA SER A 44 -26.25 -5.29 -3.30
C SER A 44 -25.74 -4.47 -4.49
N ALA A 45 -25.52 -3.16 -4.32
CA ALA A 45 -24.96 -2.32 -5.38
C ALA A 45 -23.51 -2.73 -5.70
N ILE A 46 -22.68 -2.96 -4.68
CA ILE A 46 -21.29 -3.41 -4.83
C ILE A 46 -21.25 -4.79 -5.51
N THR A 47 -22.05 -5.74 -5.04
CA THR A 47 -22.16 -7.10 -5.57
C THR A 47 -22.48 -7.09 -7.06
N LYS A 48 -23.51 -6.34 -7.45
CA LYS A 48 -23.94 -6.20 -8.84
C LYS A 48 -22.88 -5.54 -9.72
N ALA A 49 -22.24 -4.49 -9.22
CA ALA A 49 -21.27 -3.71 -9.99
C ALA A 49 -19.95 -4.46 -10.21
N LEU A 50 -19.53 -5.30 -9.25
CA LEU A 50 -18.28 -6.05 -9.34
C LEU A 50 -18.48 -7.46 -9.92
N ASP A 51 -19.72 -7.88 -10.16
CA ASP A 51 -20.09 -9.25 -10.59
C ASP A 51 -19.48 -10.32 -9.66
N GLU A 52 -19.72 -10.16 -8.36
CA GLU A 52 -19.14 -11.00 -7.32
C GLU A 52 -20.26 -11.63 -6.46
N GLU A 53 -19.98 -12.70 -5.75
CA GLU A 53 -20.95 -13.31 -4.85
C GLU A 53 -21.23 -12.42 -3.63
N GLN A 54 -22.51 -12.25 -3.29
CA GLN A 54 -22.94 -11.42 -2.16
C GLN A 54 -22.29 -11.84 -0.83
N VAL A 55 -22.10 -13.14 -0.61
CA VAL A 55 -21.45 -13.67 0.60
C VAL A 55 -20.00 -13.21 0.68
N ALA A 56 -19.27 -13.30 -0.43
CA ALA A 56 -17.87 -12.88 -0.51
C ALA A 56 -17.70 -11.36 -0.28
N VAL A 57 -18.59 -10.56 -0.90
CA VAL A 57 -18.64 -9.10 -0.71
C VAL A 57 -18.94 -8.75 0.75
N SER A 58 -19.97 -9.36 1.35
CA SER A 58 -20.38 -9.12 2.74
C SER A 58 -19.28 -9.47 3.74
N GLN A 59 -18.61 -10.62 3.56
CA GLN A 59 -17.48 -11.03 4.41
C GLN A 59 -16.30 -10.09 4.26
N SER A 60 -16.01 -9.62 3.04
CA SER A 60 -14.93 -8.66 2.76
C SER A 60 -15.22 -7.32 3.42
N LEU A 61 -16.45 -6.81 3.29
CA LEU A 61 -16.90 -5.57 3.94
C LEU A 61 -16.84 -5.66 5.46
N ARG A 62 -17.25 -6.78 6.05
CA ARG A 62 -17.13 -7.03 7.50
C ARG A 62 -15.67 -6.93 7.95
N LYS A 63 -14.75 -7.66 7.30
CA LYS A 63 -13.32 -7.61 7.63
C LYS A 63 -12.74 -6.20 7.50
N MET A 64 -13.15 -5.45 6.48
CA MET A 64 -12.69 -4.08 6.26
C MET A 64 -13.27 -3.12 7.30
N ARG A 65 -14.52 -3.30 7.73
CA ARG A 65 -15.11 -2.52 8.82
C ARG A 65 -14.40 -2.78 10.14
N ASP A 66 -14.14 -4.05 10.47
CA ASP A 66 -13.45 -4.45 11.71
C ASP A 66 -11.99 -3.93 11.72
N ALA A 67 -11.41 -3.66 10.54
CA ALA A 67 -10.11 -3.02 10.36
C ALA A 67 -10.18 -1.48 10.23
N SER A 68 -11.34 -0.86 10.41
CA SER A 68 -11.57 0.58 10.26
C SER A 68 -11.17 1.14 8.88
N LEU A 69 -11.27 0.33 7.82
CA LEU A 69 -11.07 0.77 6.44
C LEU A 69 -12.36 1.32 5.82
N VAL A 70 -13.49 0.79 6.26
CA VAL A 70 -14.82 1.26 5.85
C VAL A 70 -15.68 1.54 7.08
N LYS A 71 -16.55 2.54 6.96
CA LYS A 71 -17.60 2.88 7.92
C LYS A 71 -18.96 2.52 7.37
N THR A 72 -19.94 2.37 8.25
CA THR A 72 -21.31 2.04 7.87
C THR A 72 -22.30 3.12 8.29
N LYS A 73 -23.30 3.35 7.46
CA LYS A 73 -24.45 4.21 7.77
C LYS A 73 -25.74 3.49 7.39
N ARG A 74 -26.68 3.40 8.34
CA ARG A 74 -28.01 2.84 8.08
C ARG A 74 -28.91 3.90 7.45
N ARG A 75 -29.61 3.53 6.37
CA ARG A 75 -30.65 4.35 5.73
C ARG A 75 -31.87 3.44 5.50
N GLY A 76 -32.88 3.58 6.34
CA GLY A 76 -34.03 2.67 6.37
C GLY A 76 -33.63 1.24 6.71
N ILE A 77 -33.97 0.29 5.84
CA ILE A 77 -33.61 -1.13 5.97
C ILE A 77 -32.22 -1.46 5.40
N PHE A 78 -31.57 -0.53 4.71
CA PHE A 78 -30.30 -0.76 4.03
C PHE A 78 -29.11 -0.25 4.83
N ILE A 79 -28.00 -0.99 4.76
CA ILE A 79 -26.71 -0.59 5.28
C ILE A 79 -25.85 -0.15 4.10
N TYR A 80 -25.33 1.08 4.19
CA TYR A 80 -24.40 1.66 3.23
C TYR A 80 -22.99 1.65 3.82
N TYR A 81 -22.02 1.37 2.97
CA TYR A 81 -20.61 1.36 3.30
C TYR A 81 -19.91 2.53 2.61
N ASP A 82 -18.97 3.12 3.29
CA ASP A 82 -18.17 4.22 2.80
C ASP A 82 -16.72 4.06 3.27
N ILE A 83 -15.75 4.63 2.57
CA ILE A 83 -14.36 4.61 2.99
C ILE A 83 -14.20 5.48 4.23
N CYS A 84 -13.42 5.03 5.22
CA CYS A 84 -13.06 5.87 6.35
C CYS A 84 -12.14 7.01 5.89
N GLU A 85 -12.34 8.22 6.40
CA GLU A 85 -11.54 9.42 6.06
C GLU A 85 -10.05 9.25 6.37
N GLU A 86 -9.75 8.39 7.32
CA GLU A 86 -8.38 8.03 7.68
C GLU A 86 -7.69 7.12 6.66
N TYR A 87 -8.44 6.56 5.69
CA TYR A 87 -7.86 5.73 4.65
C TYR A 87 -7.28 6.62 3.54
N PRO A 88 -6.01 6.41 3.14
CA PRO A 88 -5.39 7.25 2.12
C PRO A 88 -6.00 6.96 0.73
N ALA A 89 -6.85 7.85 0.25
CA ALA A 89 -7.34 7.85 -1.13
C ALA A 89 -6.18 7.86 -2.17
N SER A 90 -4.99 8.31 -1.74
CA SER A 90 -3.76 8.31 -2.54
C SER A 90 -3.36 6.95 -3.09
N VAL A 91 -3.80 5.83 -2.47
CA VAL A 91 -3.49 4.48 -2.99
C VAL A 91 -4.08 4.30 -4.38
N PHE A 92 -5.35 4.66 -4.58
CA PHE A 92 -6.00 4.53 -5.89
C PHE A 92 -5.47 5.52 -6.91
N THR A 93 -5.16 6.74 -6.49
CA THR A 93 -4.48 7.72 -7.35
C THR A 93 -3.13 7.17 -7.84
N CYS A 94 -2.32 6.58 -6.95
CA CYS A 94 -1.05 5.96 -7.33
C CYS A 94 -1.25 4.76 -8.27
N LEU A 95 -2.21 3.88 -7.99
CA LEU A 95 -2.47 2.71 -8.83
C LEU A 95 -2.97 3.12 -10.22
N ARG A 96 -3.87 4.11 -10.32
CA ARG A 96 -4.35 4.64 -11.58
C ARG A 96 -3.25 5.28 -12.40
N LYS A 97 -2.42 6.12 -11.80
CA LYS A 97 -1.27 6.72 -12.48
C LYS A 97 -0.30 5.66 -12.99
N LEU A 98 0.00 4.65 -12.18
CA LEU A 98 0.86 3.56 -12.62
C LEU A 98 0.26 2.82 -13.81
N TYR A 99 -1.02 2.50 -13.77
CA TYR A 99 -1.72 1.87 -14.89
C TYR A 99 -1.65 2.74 -16.15
N GLY A 100 -1.95 4.04 -16.02
CA GLY A 100 -1.89 4.99 -17.12
C GLY A 100 -0.50 5.08 -17.77
N PHE A 101 0.57 5.08 -16.96
CA PHE A 101 1.95 5.04 -17.47
C PHE A 101 2.31 3.74 -18.18
N MET A 102 1.74 2.61 -17.73
CA MET A 102 2.02 1.30 -18.35
C MET A 102 1.25 1.08 -19.66
N THR A 103 0.14 1.77 -19.84
CA THR A 103 -0.78 1.59 -20.98
C THR A 103 -0.84 2.78 -21.91
N ASP A 104 -0.09 3.85 -21.62
CA ASP A 104 -0.16 5.15 -22.29
C ASP A 104 -1.58 5.76 -22.30
N ASP A 105 -2.42 5.37 -21.31
CA ASP A 105 -3.77 5.94 -21.15
C ASP A 105 -3.72 7.15 -20.21
N TYR A 106 -3.56 8.33 -20.80
CA TYR A 106 -3.44 9.62 -20.13
C TYR A 106 -4.65 9.98 -19.25
N GLN A 107 -5.82 9.37 -19.45
CA GLN A 107 -6.99 9.62 -18.60
C GLN A 107 -6.78 9.13 -17.16
N TYR A 108 -5.97 8.07 -16.97
CA TYR A 108 -5.62 7.56 -15.65
C TYR A 108 -4.53 8.39 -14.95
N LEU A 109 -3.82 9.26 -15.67
CA LEU A 109 -2.75 10.09 -15.11
C LEU A 109 -3.28 11.33 -14.37
N ARG A 110 -4.56 11.67 -14.55
CA ARG A 110 -5.18 12.83 -13.89
C ARG A 110 -5.38 12.56 -12.40
N ASP A 111 -5.16 13.58 -11.57
CA ASP A 111 -5.34 13.48 -10.11
C ASP A 111 -6.81 13.31 -9.70
N ASP A 112 -7.74 13.81 -10.52
CA ASP A 112 -9.20 13.73 -10.34
C ASP A 112 -9.81 12.48 -11.00
N CYS A 113 -9.01 11.56 -11.52
CA CYS A 113 -9.50 10.36 -12.18
C CYS A 113 -10.33 9.49 -11.24
N LYS A 114 -11.58 9.26 -11.63
CA LYS A 114 -12.56 8.41 -10.93
C LYS A 114 -12.97 7.20 -11.81
N ARG A 115 -12.05 6.67 -12.60
CA ARG A 115 -12.27 5.45 -13.39
C ARG A 115 -11.82 4.23 -12.61
N MET A 116 -12.62 3.17 -12.69
CA MET A 116 -12.23 1.84 -12.18
C MET A 116 -11.08 1.28 -13.03
N LEU A 117 -10.11 0.69 -12.37
CA LEU A 117 -9.04 -0.08 -13.01
C LEU A 117 -9.59 -1.42 -13.54
N PRO A 118 -9.02 -1.99 -14.60
CA PRO A 118 -9.33 -3.34 -15.03
C PRO A 118 -9.13 -4.37 -13.91
N ALA A 119 -10.00 -5.40 -13.88
CA ALA A 119 -10.00 -6.37 -12.78
C ALA A 119 -8.71 -7.20 -12.71
N ASP A 120 -8.14 -7.57 -13.86
CA ASP A 120 -6.85 -8.26 -13.98
C ASP A 120 -5.70 -7.42 -13.44
N TYR A 121 -5.67 -6.12 -13.76
CA TYR A 121 -4.68 -5.21 -13.20
C TYR A 121 -4.84 -5.05 -11.68
N THR A 122 -6.06 -4.92 -11.19
CA THR A 122 -6.33 -4.82 -9.74
C THR A 122 -5.91 -6.08 -9.00
N MET A 123 -6.12 -7.26 -9.61
CA MET A 123 -5.63 -8.54 -9.07
C MET A 123 -4.10 -8.59 -9.00
N MET A 124 -3.43 -8.19 -10.09
CA MET A 124 -1.96 -8.10 -10.12
C MET A 124 -1.45 -7.09 -9.08
N ALA A 125 -2.08 -5.92 -8.98
CA ALA A 125 -1.73 -4.89 -8.00
C ALA A 125 -1.87 -5.40 -6.55
N ALA A 126 -2.97 -6.10 -6.22
CA ALA A 126 -3.18 -6.67 -4.90
C ALA A 126 -2.08 -7.68 -4.52
N ASN A 127 -1.67 -8.53 -5.47
CA ASN A 127 -0.57 -9.47 -5.26
C ASN A 127 0.77 -8.76 -5.04
N ARG A 128 1.05 -7.67 -5.75
CA ARG A 128 2.25 -6.86 -5.53
C ARG A 128 2.20 -6.10 -4.20
N ILE A 129 1.05 -5.54 -3.84
CA ILE A 129 0.83 -4.86 -2.54
C ILE A 129 1.09 -5.83 -1.37
N LYS A 130 0.77 -7.12 -1.53
CA LYS A 130 1.02 -8.15 -0.52
C LYS A 130 2.49 -8.26 -0.10
N LEU A 131 3.43 -7.88 -0.96
CA LEU A 131 4.86 -7.86 -0.65
C LEU A 131 5.21 -6.85 0.44
N PHE A 132 4.44 -5.75 0.51
CA PHE A 132 4.58 -4.71 1.54
C PHE A 132 3.87 -5.06 2.86
N ALA A 133 3.06 -6.12 2.89
CA ALA A 133 2.38 -6.62 4.09
C ALA A 133 3.32 -7.43 5.00
N ASN A 134 4.59 -7.03 5.10
CA ASN A 134 5.59 -7.64 5.97
C ASN A 134 6.45 -6.54 6.59
N TYR A 135 6.52 -6.54 7.92
CA TYR A 135 7.22 -5.50 8.68
C TYR A 135 8.70 -5.37 8.31
N ASP A 136 9.43 -6.48 8.25
CA ASP A 136 10.88 -6.45 8.01
C ASP A 136 11.19 -5.98 6.58
N LYS A 137 10.40 -6.42 5.58
CA LYS A 137 10.54 -5.92 4.21
C LYS A 137 10.30 -4.42 4.12
N MET A 138 9.28 -3.93 4.83
CA MET A 138 8.99 -2.49 4.87
C MET A 138 10.11 -1.72 5.55
N ARG A 139 10.73 -2.25 6.61
CA ARG A 139 11.91 -1.67 7.26
C ARG A 139 13.12 -1.63 6.34
N ILE A 140 13.38 -2.69 5.57
CA ILE A 140 14.45 -2.71 4.56
C ILE A 140 14.23 -1.61 3.52
N LEU A 141 13.01 -1.52 2.96
CA LEU A 141 12.69 -0.52 1.95
C LEU A 141 12.79 0.91 2.51
N GLU A 142 12.29 1.14 3.72
CA GLU A 142 12.42 2.43 4.39
C GLU A 142 13.88 2.81 4.61
N TYR A 143 14.69 1.88 5.12
CA TYR A 143 16.11 2.11 5.38
C TYR A 143 16.86 2.48 4.10
N LEU A 144 16.63 1.74 3.00
CA LEU A 144 17.21 2.05 1.70
C LEU A 144 16.69 3.36 1.11
N THR A 145 15.46 3.75 1.38
CA THR A 145 14.90 5.03 0.94
C THR A 145 15.58 6.20 1.64
N LEU A 146 15.88 6.06 2.93
CA LEU A 146 16.48 7.12 3.75
C LEU A 146 17.99 7.26 3.57
N ASN A 147 18.68 6.12 3.47
CA ASN A 147 20.15 6.07 3.52
C ASN A 147 20.79 5.83 2.13
N GLY A 148 19.96 5.65 1.09
CA GLY A 148 20.44 5.33 -0.26
C GLY A 148 20.96 3.89 -0.37
N PRO A 149 21.85 3.62 -1.36
CA PRO A 149 22.41 2.29 -1.58
C PRO A 149 23.19 1.77 -0.37
N GLN A 150 22.96 0.51 0.03
CA GLN A 150 23.57 -0.11 1.21
C GLN A 150 24.00 -1.56 0.97
N SER A 151 25.04 -2.00 1.68
CA SER A 151 25.41 -3.41 1.78
C SER A 151 24.45 -4.20 2.67
N VAL A 152 24.48 -5.54 2.59
CA VAL A 152 23.67 -6.41 3.48
C VAL A 152 24.00 -6.13 4.95
N SER A 153 25.30 -6.00 5.30
CA SER A 153 25.72 -5.68 6.66
C SER A 153 25.19 -4.32 7.11
N GLY A 154 25.29 -3.28 6.29
CA GLY A 154 24.76 -1.96 6.62
C GLY A 154 23.24 -1.96 6.83
N ILE A 155 22.51 -2.78 6.08
CA ILE A 155 21.06 -2.95 6.31
C ILE A 155 20.80 -3.66 7.64
N ILE A 156 21.51 -4.76 7.94
CA ILE A 156 21.39 -5.51 9.20
C ILE A 156 21.61 -4.58 10.39
N ASP A 157 22.70 -3.83 10.38
CA ASP A 157 23.07 -2.89 11.44
C ASP A 157 22.02 -1.77 11.60
N GLY A 158 21.47 -1.30 10.47
CA GLY A 158 20.51 -0.19 10.46
C GLY A 158 19.10 -0.54 10.90
N ILE A 159 18.67 -1.81 10.73
CA ILE A 159 17.29 -2.24 11.09
C ILE A 159 17.24 -3.23 12.24
N GLY A 160 18.37 -3.76 12.70
CA GLY A 160 18.44 -4.72 13.81
C GLY A 160 17.79 -6.08 13.51
N CYS A 161 17.88 -6.56 12.26
CA CYS A 161 17.26 -7.80 11.83
C CYS A 161 18.32 -8.90 11.56
N GLU A 162 17.94 -10.16 11.72
CA GLU A 162 18.83 -11.30 11.50
C GLU A 162 19.31 -11.39 10.03
N GLN A 163 20.58 -11.71 9.82
CA GLN A 163 21.22 -11.80 8.51
C GLN A 163 20.48 -12.72 7.54
N ILE A 164 20.04 -13.89 8.00
CA ILE A 164 19.33 -14.86 7.17
C ILE A 164 18.03 -14.27 6.64
N LYS A 165 17.26 -13.63 7.50
CA LYS A 165 16.00 -12.96 7.11
C LYS A 165 16.24 -11.81 6.13
N VAL A 166 17.20 -10.94 6.43
CA VAL A 166 17.55 -9.81 5.54
C VAL A 166 17.93 -10.31 4.15
N SER A 167 18.79 -11.34 4.07
CA SER A 167 19.22 -11.91 2.80
C SER A 167 18.06 -12.52 2.00
N GLN A 168 17.15 -13.25 2.66
CA GLN A 168 15.96 -13.82 2.04
C GLN A 168 14.99 -12.74 1.53
N TYR A 169 14.76 -11.69 2.35
CA TYR A 169 13.90 -10.58 1.97
C TYR A 169 14.47 -9.75 0.83
N LEU A 170 15.78 -9.47 0.83
CA LEU A 170 16.46 -8.77 -0.25
C LEU A 170 16.39 -9.56 -1.56
N LYS A 171 16.61 -10.88 -1.50
CA LYS A 171 16.43 -11.75 -2.67
C LYS A 171 15.00 -11.61 -3.21
N ARG A 172 13.99 -11.75 -2.37
CA ARG A 172 12.58 -11.64 -2.77
C ARG A 172 12.24 -10.26 -3.34
N LEU A 173 12.67 -9.20 -2.67
CA LEU A 173 12.46 -7.82 -3.13
C LEU A 173 13.14 -7.55 -4.46
N ARG A 174 14.29 -8.16 -4.72
CA ARG A 174 14.99 -8.06 -6.01
C ARG A 174 14.25 -8.85 -7.09
N ASP A 175 13.85 -10.08 -6.83
CA ASP A 175 13.12 -10.93 -7.78
C ASP A 175 11.77 -10.30 -8.17
N ASP A 176 11.14 -9.56 -7.24
CA ASP A 176 9.90 -8.81 -7.47
C ASP A 176 10.17 -7.38 -8.04
N GLY A 177 11.42 -7.01 -8.30
CA GLY A 177 11.82 -5.75 -8.92
C GLY A 177 11.77 -4.51 -8.03
N PHE A 178 11.69 -4.66 -6.70
CA PHE A 178 11.64 -3.54 -5.75
C PHE A 178 13.02 -2.99 -5.39
N VAL A 179 14.02 -3.80 -5.44
CA VAL A 179 15.42 -3.41 -5.24
C VAL A 179 16.28 -3.95 -6.37
N THR A 180 17.34 -3.24 -6.67
CA THR A 180 18.43 -3.68 -7.55
C THR A 180 19.63 -4.05 -6.71
N ALA A 181 20.48 -4.92 -7.23
CA ALA A 181 21.74 -5.32 -6.59
C ALA A 181 22.89 -5.10 -7.58
N CYS A 182 23.95 -4.44 -7.12
CA CYS A 182 25.16 -4.21 -7.89
C CYS A 182 26.38 -4.63 -7.07
N ARG A 183 27.35 -5.30 -7.70
CA ARG A 183 28.60 -5.66 -7.03
C ARG A 183 29.55 -4.47 -7.09
N GLN A 184 30.02 -4.02 -5.92
CA GLN A 184 31.02 -2.97 -5.78
C GLN A 184 32.16 -3.51 -4.90
N GLY A 185 33.32 -3.74 -5.52
CA GLY A 185 34.43 -4.41 -4.84
C GLY A 185 34.04 -5.82 -4.35
N GLY A 186 34.23 -6.08 -3.05
CA GLY A 186 33.85 -7.35 -2.40
C GLY A 186 32.42 -7.40 -1.91
N PHE A 187 31.61 -6.34 -2.06
CA PHE A 187 30.28 -6.24 -1.47
C PHE A 187 29.17 -6.23 -2.54
N ILE A 188 27.99 -6.74 -2.16
CA ILE A 188 26.75 -6.55 -2.91
C ILE A 188 26.02 -5.37 -2.30
N ILE A 189 25.80 -4.33 -3.11
CA ILE A 189 25.11 -3.11 -2.73
C ILE A 189 23.69 -3.16 -3.29
N TYR A 190 22.74 -2.96 -2.41
CA TYR A 190 21.31 -2.92 -2.74
C TYR A 190 20.81 -1.48 -2.78
N SER A 191 19.94 -1.18 -3.75
CA SER A 191 19.30 0.13 -3.88
C SER A 191 17.84 -0.03 -4.29
N ILE A 192 17.00 0.95 -3.94
CA ILE A 192 15.60 1.00 -4.39
C ILE A 192 15.58 1.16 -5.92
N THR A 193 14.77 0.36 -6.59
CA THR A 193 14.49 0.52 -8.02
C THR A 193 13.80 1.87 -8.26
N LYS A 194 14.27 2.63 -9.26
CA LYS A 194 13.65 3.92 -9.62
C LYS A 194 12.19 3.70 -10.04
N GLY A 195 11.25 4.46 -9.47
CA GLY A 195 9.83 4.44 -9.81
C GLY A 195 8.88 4.28 -8.63
N VAL A 196 7.84 3.51 -8.80
CA VAL A 196 6.65 3.39 -7.95
C VAL A 196 6.90 3.09 -6.46
N HIS A 197 8.00 2.43 -6.13
CA HIS A 197 8.24 1.91 -4.78
C HIS A 197 8.58 2.99 -3.76
N LYS A 198 9.23 4.06 -4.19
CA LYS A 198 9.52 5.23 -3.36
C LYS A 198 8.24 5.88 -2.85
N THR A 199 7.22 5.89 -3.69
CA THR A 199 5.92 6.50 -3.42
C THR A 199 5.18 5.84 -2.25
N CYS A 200 5.25 4.51 -2.06
CA CYS A 200 4.57 3.85 -0.95
C CYS A 200 5.11 4.26 0.42
N ILE A 201 6.44 4.29 0.58
CA ILE A 201 7.08 4.75 1.83
C ILE A 201 6.79 6.23 2.06
N GLU A 202 6.88 7.06 1.02
CA GLU A 202 6.57 8.48 1.09
C GLU A 202 5.09 8.75 1.45
N CYS A 203 4.15 7.97 0.93
CA CYS A 203 2.74 8.07 1.31
C CYS A 203 2.50 7.75 2.79
N ILE A 204 3.15 6.71 3.32
CA ILE A 204 3.05 6.35 4.73
C ILE A 204 3.65 7.47 5.59
N ARG A 205 4.78 8.04 5.19
CA ARG A 205 5.43 9.15 5.89
C ARG A 205 4.57 10.41 5.91
N LYS A 206 4.11 10.85 4.75
CA LYS A 206 3.24 12.05 4.64
C LYS A 206 1.99 11.92 5.53
N ARG A 207 1.44 10.70 5.63
CA ARG A 207 0.30 10.46 6.51
C ARG A 207 0.69 10.52 7.98
N TYR A 208 1.83 9.96 8.35
CA TYR A 208 2.35 10.05 9.71
C TYR A 208 2.56 11.51 10.12
N ASP A 209 3.24 12.28 9.29
CA ASP A 209 3.52 13.70 9.53
C ASP A 209 2.21 14.49 9.69
N SER A 210 1.20 14.24 8.83
CA SER A 210 -0.11 14.89 8.93
C SER A 210 -0.92 14.51 10.17
N LEU A 211 -0.66 13.37 10.79
CA LEU A 211 -1.28 12.94 12.05
C LEU A 211 -0.54 13.49 13.26
N ALA A 212 0.78 13.62 13.18
CA ALA A 212 1.60 14.23 14.20
C ALA A 212 1.24 15.73 14.37
N ASP A 213 1.06 16.45 13.26
CA ASP A 213 0.63 17.85 13.28
C ASP A 213 -0.76 18.05 13.90
N LYS A 214 -1.67 17.07 13.75
CA LYS A 214 -3.00 17.12 14.35
C LYS A 214 -3.05 16.78 15.84
N SER A 215 -2.00 16.17 16.38
CA SER A 215 -1.90 15.86 17.81
C SER A 215 -1.28 16.99 18.65
N LEU A 216 -0.88 18.09 18.00
CA LEU A 216 -0.33 19.29 18.62
C LEU A 216 -1.40 20.39 18.85
N PHE A 217 -2.66 20.12 18.54
CA PHE A 217 -3.82 20.97 18.80
C PHE A 217 -4.91 20.17 19.53
#